data_c2ddeef029680d9b6ad8c37dd7e4e81a
#
_entry.id   c2ddeef029680d9b6ad8c37dd7e4e81a
#
_cell.length_a   1.000
_cell.length_b   1.000
_cell.length_c   1.000
_cell.angle_alpha   90.00
_cell.angle_beta   90.00
_cell.angle_gamma   90.00
#
_symmetry.space_group_name_H-M   'P 1'
#
loop_
_entity.id
_entity.type
_entity.pdbx_description
1 polymer ?
#
loop_
_entity_poly.entity_id
_entity_poly.type
_entity_poly.pdbx_seq_one_letter_code
_entity_poly.pdbx_strand_id
1 'polypeptide(L)'
;MDSKHQKWLNPIFREHPALLISAFYVAASTIGMFYSWAYLSRFGINVFNYAQLSDFLLASLKEPSTWALVFLAAVLVLLDNASSRRQEKRKPGKWLAWYGSPRYRFANNFTAIAMVLLFIYSYAYSQARDTKSGEVKLVDVVFAEGGAAKTSALIGTTGQFVFLYDSDTERVNIHPIEGIHSISFQAD
;
A
#
# COMPACT_ATOMS: atom_id res chain seq x y z
N MET A 1 7.46 -31.10 21.71
CA MET A 1 7.15 -29.90 22.49
C MET A 1 6.78 -28.82 21.48
N ASP A 2 5.55 -28.34 21.41
CA ASP A 2 5.06 -27.08 20.86
C ASP A 2 3.66 -27.12 20.23
N SER A 3 2.76 -27.94 20.79
CA SER A 3 1.35 -27.80 20.42
C SER A 3 0.62 -26.69 21.23
N LYS A 4 1.28 -26.08 22.22
CA LYS A 4 0.67 -25.09 23.11
C LYS A 4 0.51 -23.70 22.48
N HIS A 5 1.44 -23.22 21.67
CA HIS A 5 1.33 -21.90 21.05
C HIS A 5 0.28 -21.81 19.95
N GLN A 6 -0.05 -22.92 19.30
CA GLN A 6 -1.04 -22.94 18.21
C GLN A 6 -2.50 -22.98 18.71
N LYS A 7 -2.72 -23.37 19.98
CA LYS A 7 -4.06 -23.35 20.61
C LYS A 7 -4.52 -21.95 20.98
N TRP A 8 -3.62 -20.97 21.16
CA TRP A 8 -3.97 -19.63 21.60
C TRP A 8 -4.52 -18.74 20.49
N LEU A 9 -4.05 -18.91 19.24
CA LEU A 9 -4.52 -18.11 18.11
C LEU A 9 -5.93 -18.49 17.65
N ASN A 10 -6.29 -19.78 17.68
CA ASN A 10 -7.59 -20.26 17.22
C ASN A 10 -8.79 -19.74 18.04
N PRO A 11 -8.78 -19.68 19.39
CA PRO A 11 -9.88 -19.11 20.14
C PRO A 11 -10.02 -17.60 19.93
N ILE A 12 -8.91 -16.85 19.95
CA ILE A 12 -8.94 -15.39 19.74
C ILE A 12 -9.58 -15.05 18.39
N PHE A 13 -9.25 -15.80 17.34
CA PHE A 13 -9.81 -15.59 15.99
C PHE A 13 -11.29 -15.94 15.89
N ARG A 14 -11.79 -16.88 16.68
CA ARG A 14 -13.22 -17.27 16.69
C ARG A 14 -14.07 -16.41 17.63
N GLU A 15 -13.49 -15.97 18.73
CA GLU A 15 -14.19 -15.24 19.79
C GLU A 15 -14.25 -13.72 19.54
N HIS A 16 -13.31 -13.17 18.75
CA HIS A 16 -13.19 -11.73 18.51
C HIS A 16 -13.03 -11.37 17.03
N PRO A 17 -14.04 -11.60 16.17
CA PRO A 17 -13.97 -11.29 14.75
C PRO A 17 -13.72 -9.79 14.51
N ALA A 18 -14.21 -8.91 15.37
CA ALA A 18 -13.99 -7.47 15.26
C ALA A 18 -12.50 -7.09 15.38
N LEU A 19 -11.73 -7.75 16.24
CA LEU A 19 -10.28 -7.52 16.34
C LEU A 19 -9.55 -7.90 15.07
N LEU A 20 -9.99 -8.94 14.37
CA LEU A 20 -9.42 -9.34 13.08
C LEU A 20 -9.67 -8.28 12.01
N ILE A 21 -10.90 -7.82 11.92
CA ILE A 21 -11.28 -6.78 10.95
C ILE A 21 -10.47 -5.51 11.21
N SER A 22 -10.35 -5.10 12.48
CA SER A 22 -9.57 -3.92 12.86
C SER A 22 -8.08 -4.09 12.54
N ALA A 23 -7.49 -5.23 12.87
CA ALA A 23 -6.08 -5.51 12.57
C ALA A 23 -5.82 -5.54 11.06
N PHE A 24 -6.73 -6.15 10.29
CA PHE A 24 -6.65 -6.17 8.83
C PHE A 24 -6.76 -4.75 8.26
N TYR A 25 -7.69 -3.94 8.75
CA TYR A 25 -7.86 -2.56 8.32
C TYR A 25 -6.61 -1.72 8.59
N VAL A 26 -6.02 -1.82 9.79
CA VAL A 26 -4.76 -1.12 10.13
C VAL A 26 -3.62 -1.58 9.24
N ALA A 27 -3.48 -2.87 9.00
CA ALA A 27 -2.45 -3.42 8.11
C ALA A 27 -2.62 -2.88 6.67
N ALA A 28 -3.85 -2.90 6.15
CA ALA A 28 -4.14 -2.37 4.83
C ALA A 28 -3.88 -0.87 4.72
N SER A 29 -4.25 -0.09 5.75
CA SER A 29 -3.97 1.34 5.81
C SER A 29 -2.46 1.64 5.84
N THR A 30 -1.69 0.84 6.57
CA THR A 30 -0.23 0.95 6.60
C THR A 30 0.38 0.70 5.22
N ILE A 31 -0.12 -0.31 4.50
CA ILE A 31 0.32 -0.62 3.14
C ILE A 31 -0.04 0.50 2.16
N GLY A 32 -1.26 1.02 2.23
CA GLY A 32 -1.70 2.14 1.41
C GLY A 32 -0.86 3.42 1.66
N MET A 33 -0.55 3.72 2.91
CA MET A 33 0.33 4.83 3.26
C MET A 33 1.77 4.60 2.78
N PHE A 34 2.27 3.38 2.87
CA PHE A 34 3.59 3.02 2.33
C PHE A 34 3.65 3.22 0.81
N TYR A 35 2.59 2.83 0.08
CA TYR A 35 2.48 3.10 -1.35
C TYR A 35 2.49 4.61 -1.64
N SER A 36 1.64 5.38 -0.95
CA SER A 36 1.56 6.84 -1.13
C SER A 36 2.90 7.51 -0.85
N TRP A 37 3.61 7.08 0.21
CA TRP A 37 4.95 7.56 0.49
C TRP A 37 5.95 7.19 -0.61
N ALA A 38 5.95 5.93 -1.06
CA ALA A 38 6.87 5.46 -2.10
C ALA A 38 6.64 6.20 -3.42
N TYR A 39 5.39 6.46 -3.79
CA TYR A 39 5.00 7.17 -4.99
C TYR A 39 5.36 8.67 -4.91
N LEU A 40 4.89 9.38 -3.88
CA LEU A 40 5.11 10.83 -3.74
C LEU A 40 6.58 11.19 -3.47
N SER A 41 7.35 10.30 -2.85
CA SER A 41 8.79 10.50 -2.67
C SER A 41 9.56 10.63 -3.98
N ARG A 42 9.02 10.07 -5.09
CA ARG A 42 9.60 10.20 -6.44
C ARG A 42 9.48 11.61 -7.02
N PHE A 43 8.57 12.38 -6.47
CA PHE A 43 8.37 13.79 -6.78
C PHE A 43 8.99 14.72 -5.73
N GLY A 44 9.79 14.19 -4.81
CA GLY A 44 10.44 14.95 -3.75
C GLY A 44 9.52 15.34 -2.60
N ILE A 45 8.31 14.76 -2.53
CA ILE A 45 7.32 15.06 -1.50
C ILE A 45 7.38 14.02 -0.38
N ASN A 46 7.58 14.49 0.85
CA ASN A 46 7.33 13.65 2.02
C ASN A 46 5.86 13.79 2.43
N VAL A 47 5.05 12.78 2.10
CA VAL A 47 3.61 12.79 2.36
C VAL A 47 3.28 12.99 3.85
N PHE A 48 4.13 12.53 4.76
CA PHE A 48 3.89 12.64 6.21
C PHE A 48 3.88 14.09 6.72
N ASN A 49 4.47 15.04 5.96
CA ASN A 49 4.40 16.46 6.31
C ASN A 49 3.03 17.08 6.02
N TYR A 50 2.20 16.42 5.21
CA TYR A 50 0.93 16.92 4.69
C TYR A 50 -0.27 16.04 5.03
N ALA A 51 -0.02 14.79 5.44
CA ALA A 51 -1.06 13.81 5.75
C ALA A 51 -1.57 13.97 7.18
N GLN A 52 -2.89 13.84 7.34
CA GLN A 52 -3.56 13.72 8.62
C GLN A 52 -3.77 12.25 8.99
N LEU A 53 -4.18 11.99 10.24
CA LEU A 53 -4.52 10.63 10.69
C LEU A 53 -5.64 10.00 9.85
N SER A 54 -6.62 10.80 9.42
CA SER A 54 -7.68 10.38 8.50
C SER A 54 -7.14 9.90 7.15
N ASP A 55 -6.13 10.57 6.61
CA ASP A 55 -5.50 10.17 5.35
C ASP A 55 -4.82 8.81 5.48
N PHE A 56 -4.15 8.56 6.60
CA PHE A 56 -3.58 7.26 6.91
C PHE A 56 -4.65 6.17 6.93
N LEU A 57 -5.77 6.40 7.61
CA LEU A 57 -6.86 5.43 7.71
C LEU A 57 -7.54 5.18 6.34
N LEU A 58 -7.62 6.20 5.48
CA LEU A 58 -8.23 6.10 4.17
C LEU A 58 -7.26 5.66 3.05
N ALA A 59 -5.96 5.63 3.34
CA ALA A 59 -4.94 5.33 2.33
C ALA A 59 -5.17 3.98 1.62
N SER A 60 -5.65 2.97 2.35
CA SER A 60 -5.98 1.67 1.77
C SER A 60 -7.15 1.72 0.78
N LEU A 61 -8.07 2.67 0.91
CA LEU A 61 -9.25 2.79 0.04
C LEU A 61 -8.93 3.57 -1.24
N LYS A 62 -7.90 4.42 -1.22
CA LYS A 62 -7.51 5.26 -2.37
C LYS A 62 -6.88 4.43 -3.50
N GLU A 63 -6.26 3.28 -3.17
CA GLU A 63 -5.52 2.45 -4.13
C GLU A 63 -6.03 1.00 -4.12
N PRO A 64 -7.12 0.71 -4.83
CA PRO A 64 -7.71 -0.64 -4.86
C PRO A 64 -6.76 -1.70 -5.42
N SER A 65 -5.80 -1.33 -6.27
CA SER A 65 -4.78 -2.24 -6.78
C SER A 65 -3.88 -2.82 -5.68
N THR A 66 -3.64 -2.08 -4.60
CA THR A 66 -2.87 -2.57 -3.44
C THR A 66 -3.59 -3.71 -2.72
N TRP A 67 -4.92 -3.73 -2.73
CA TRP A 67 -5.71 -4.82 -2.14
C TRP A 67 -5.50 -6.15 -2.83
N ALA A 68 -5.44 -6.15 -4.16
CA ALA A 68 -5.17 -7.36 -4.94
C ALA A 68 -3.80 -7.96 -4.57
N LEU A 69 -2.81 -7.11 -4.35
CA LEU A 69 -1.45 -7.52 -3.96
C LEU A 69 -1.41 -8.06 -2.53
N VAL A 70 -2.08 -7.39 -1.59
CA VAL A 70 -2.20 -7.86 -0.20
C VAL A 70 -2.91 -9.20 -0.16
N PHE A 71 -3.99 -9.35 -0.91
CA PHE A 71 -4.73 -10.61 -1.01
C PHE A 71 -3.86 -11.73 -1.60
N LEU A 72 -3.17 -11.45 -2.70
CA LEU A 72 -2.26 -12.42 -3.32
C LEU A 72 -1.15 -12.84 -2.36
N ALA A 73 -0.54 -11.89 -1.66
CA ALA A 73 0.49 -12.17 -0.65
C ALA A 73 -0.05 -13.04 0.50
N ALA A 74 -1.25 -12.71 1.01
CA ALA A 74 -1.90 -13.49 2.06
C ALA A 74 -2.17 -14.92 1.59
N VAL A 75 -2.67 -15.09 0.36
CA VAL A 75 -2.90 -16.42 -0.24
C VAL A 75 -1.60 -17.20 -0.36
N LEU A 76 -0.52 -16.60 -0.84
CA LEU A 76 0.78 -17.26 -0.96
C LEU A 76 1.31 -17.71 0.40
N VAL A 77 1.24 -16.86 1.43
CA VAL A 77 1.65 -17.21 2.81
C VAL A 77 0.78 -18.33 3.38
N LEU A 78 -0.53 -18.30 3.13
CA LEU A 78 -1.43 -19.35 3.59
C LEU A 78 -1.17 -20.69 2.90
N LEU A 79 -0.90 -20.67 1.59
CA LEU A 79 -0.56 -21.88 0.81
C LEU A 79 0.78 -22.47 1.27
N ASP A 80 1.78 -21.64 1.51
CA ASP A 80 3.08 -22.10 2.02
C ASP A 80 2.95 -22.69 3.43
N ASN A 81 2.23 -22.02 4.33
CA ASN A 81 1.96 -22.54 5.67
C ASN A 81 1.14 -23.85 5.64
N ALA A 82 0.18 -23.97 4.72
CA ALA A 82 -0.60 -25.21 4.55
C ALA A 82 0.28 -26.35 3.99
N SER A 83 1.16 -26.04 3.04
CA SER A 83 2.14 -26.97 2.48
C SER A 83 3.12 -27.47 3.53
N SER A 84 3.69 -26.56 4.32
CA SER A 84 4.62 -26.86 5.41
C SER A 84 3.99 -27.78 6.45
N ARG A 85 2.72 -27.54 6.82
CA ARG A 85 1.96 -28.41 7.76
C ARG A 85 1.69 -29.81 7.18
N ARG A 86 1.47 -29.94 5.87
CA ARG A 86 1.29 -31.25 5.22
C ARG A 86 2.61 -32.04 5.19
N GLN A 87 3.72 -31.35 5.01
CA GLN A 87 5.06 -31.98 5.00
C GLN A 87 5.49 -32.42 6.41
N GLU A 88 5.14 -31.69 7.46
CA GLU A 88 5.43 -32.04 8.86
C GLU A 88 4.80 -33.39 9.26
N LYS A 89 3.67 -33.76 8.66
CA LYS A 89 3.00 -35.05 8.87
C LYS A 89 3.68 -36.22 8.13
N ARG A 90 4.51 -35.97 7.12
CA ARG A 90 5.31 -36.99 6.44
C ARG A 90 6.68 -36.99 7.09
N LYS A 91 7.19 -38.15 7.58
CA LYS A 91 8.52 -38.27 8.19
C LYS A 91 9.57 -37.62 7.28
N PRO A 92 10.04 -36.42 7.56
CA PRO A 92 10.93 -35.72 6.65
C PRO A 92 12.34 -36.31 6.75
N GLY A 93 12.97 -36.52 5.60
CA GLY A 93 14.42 -36.75 5.57
C GLY A 93 15.17 -35.54 6.16
N LYS A 94 16.42 -35.70 6.57
CA LYS A 94 17.23 -34.66 7.27
C LYS A 94 17.18 -33.27 6.61
N TRP A 95 17.04 -33.19 5.30
CA TRP A 95 16.93 -31.97 4.52
C TRP A 95 15.57 -31.25 4.70
N LEU A 96 14.48 -32.03 4.80
CA LEU A 96 13.15 -31.49 5.00
C LEU A 96 12.86 -31.06 6.45
N ALA A 97 13.63 -31.57 7.41
CA ALA A 97 13.49 -31.19 8.83
C ALA A 97 13.75 -29.69 9.07
N TRP A 98 14.57 -29.05 8.22
CA TRP A 98 14.83 -27.61 8.27
C TRP A 98 13.59 -26.78 7.89
N TYR A 99 12.80 -27.22 6.89
CA TYR A 99 11.57 -26.54 6.45
C TYR A 99 10.46 -26.48 7.53
N GLY A 100 10.43 -27.42 8.46
CA GLY A 100 9.48 -27.43 9.59
C GLY A 100 9.94 -26.59 10.78
N SER A 101 11.18 -26.08 10.78
CA SER A 101 11.72 -25.37 11.93
C SER A 101 11.03 -24.02 12.17
N PRO A 102 10.89 -23.57 13.43
CA PRO A 102 10.35 -22.24 13.74
C PRO A 102 11.15 -21.10 13.11
N ARG A 103 12.46 -21.28 12.98
CA ARG A 103 13.36 -20.31 12.35
C ARG A 103 13.10 -20.17 10.85
N TYR A 104 12.86 -21.28 10.16
CA TYR A 104 12.49 -21.25 8.74
C TYR A 104 11.16 -20.53 8.54
N ARG A 105 10.12 -20.88 9.31
CA ARG A 105 8.81 -20.21 9.21
C ARG A 105 8.89 -18.70 9.44
N PHE A 106 9.68 -18.28 10.43
CA PHE A 106 9.91 -16.86 10.68
C PHE A 106 10.63 -16.19 9.49
N ALA A 107 11.72 -16.78 9.01
CA ALA A 107 12.46 -16.26 7.87
C ALA A 107 11.60 -16.21 6.60
N ASN A 108 10.80 -17.24 6.34
CA ASN A 108 9.91 -17.30 5.18
C ASN A 108 8.82 -16.23 5.24
N ASN A 109 8.16 -16.05 6.38
CA ASN A 109 7.16 -15.00 6.55
C ASN A 109 7.78 -13.60 6.41
N PHE A 110 8.97 -13.38 6.97
CA PHE A 110 9.71 -12.13 6.82
C PHE A 110 10.06 -11.86 5.36
N THR A 111 10.56 -12.87 4.64
CA THR A 111 10.88 -12.78 3.21
C THR A 111 9.62 -12.47 2.39
N ALA A 112 8.49 -13.12 2.69
CA ALA A 112 7.23 -12.84 2.02
C ALA A 112 6.78 -11.39 2.21
N ILE A 113 6.84 -10.86 3.43
CA ILE A 113 6.53 -9.46 3.72
C ILE A 113 7.49 -8.53 2.98
N ALA A 114 8.79 -8.80 3.00
CA ALA A 114 9.79 -8.00 2.30
C ALA A 114 9.55 -7.99 0.78
N MET A 115 9.18 -9.13 0.19
CA MET A 115 8.83 -9.21 -1.24
C MET A 115 7.59 -8.39 -1.57
N VAL A 116 6.56 -8.41 -0.72
CA VAL A 116 5.36 -7.58 -0.90
C VAL A 116 5.70 -6.10 -0.87
N LEU A 117 6.48 -5.66 0.11
CA LEU A 117 6.93 -4.27 0.21
C LEU A 117 7.78 -3.85 -0.99
N LEU A 118 8.69 -4.72 -1.44
CA LEU A 118 9.50 -4.48 -2.63
C LEU A 118 8.64 -4.37 -3.89
N PHE A 119 7.61 -5.20 -4.01
CA PHE A 119 6.69 -5.16 -5.14
C PHE A 119 5.87 -3.86 -5.14
N ILE A 120 5.32 -3.45 -3.98
CA ILE A 120 4.58 -2.19 -3.85
C ILE A 120 5.48 -1.01 -4.19
N TYR A 121 6.72 -1.01 -3.71
CA TYR A 121 7.70 0.02 -4.02
C TYR A 121 8.01 0.08 -5.53
N SER A 122 8.19 -1.08 -6.18
CA SER A 122 8.45 -1.18 -7.62
C SER A 122 7.24 -0.71 -8.44
N TYR A 123 6.03 -1.03 -8.00
CA TYR A 123 4.80 -0.58 -8.62
C TYR A 123 4.64 0.94 -8.51
N ALA A 124 4.85 1.50 -7.31
CA ALA A 124 4.85 2.95 -7.08
C ALA A 124 5.90 3.68 -7.95
N TYR A 125 7.07 3.05 -8.13
CA TYR A 125 8.12 3.57 -9.01
C TYR A 125 7.68 3.61 -10.48
N SER A 126 7.07 2.53 -10.98
CA SER A 126 6.55 2.47 -12.35
C SER A 126 5.50 3.54 -12.58
N GLN A 127 4.51 3.65 -11.69
CA GLN A 127 3.46 4.66 -11.77
C GLN A 127 4.01 6.11 -11.76
N ALA A 128 5.02 6.37 -10.92
CA ALA A 128 5.64 7.68 -10.88
C ALA A 128 6.42 8.00 -12.18
N ARG A 129 7.01 6.98 -12.81
CA ARG A 129 7.68 7.12 -14.10
C ARG A 129 6.67 7.45 -15.20
N ASP A 130 5.56 6.71 -15.28
CA ASP A 130 4.49 6.92 -16.27
C ASP A 130 3.89 8.32 -16.10
N THR A 131 3.71 8.79 -14.86
CA THR A 131 3.28 10.16 -14.59
C THR A 131 4.25 11.21 -15.12
N LYS A 132 5.55 11.00 -14.93
CA LYS A 132 6.59 11.93 -15.41
C LYS A 132 6.74 11.93 -16.92
N SER A 133 6.44 10.81 -17.59
CA SER A 133 6.43 10.70 -19.06
C SER A 133 5.18 11.29 -19.71
N GLY A 134 4.21 11.79 -18.92
CA GLY A 134 2.98 12.39 -19.44
C GLY A 134 1.88 11.38 -19.79
N GLU A 135 2.05 10.10 -19.45
CA GLU A 135 1.05 9.04 -19.68
C GLU A 135 -0.05 9.00 -18.63
N VAL A 136 -0.37 10.14 -17.99
CA VAL A 136 -1.36 10.23 -16.92
C VAL A 136 -2.46 11.22 -17.30
N LYS A 137 -3.66 10.97 -16.80
CA LYS A 137 -4.81 11.87 -16.98
C LYS A 137 -4.51 13.26 -16.43
N LEU A 138 -4.57 14.23 -17.34
CA LEU A 138 -4.43 15.63 -16.97
C LEU A 138 -5.73 16.14 -16.35
N VAL A 139 -5.60 17.08 -15.45
CA VAL A 139 -6.74 17.77 -14.82
C VAL A 139 -6.60 19.27 -15.04
N ASP A 140 -7.71 19.92 -15.27
CA ASP A 140 -7.80 21.37 -15.33
C ASP A 140 -8.19 21.88 -13.94
N VAL A 141 -7.34 22.68 -13.34
CA VAL A 141 -7.51 23.23 -11.98
C VAL A 141 -7.80 24.70 -12.07
N VAL A 142 -8.91 25.11 -11.47
CA VAL A 142 -9.32 26.51 -11.30
C VAL A 142 -9.10 26.89 -9.85
N PHE A 143 -8.33 27.96 -9.63
CA PHE A 143 -8.04 28.45 -8.28
C PHE A 143 -9.11 29.44 -7.80
N ALA A 144 -9.31 29.50 -6.46
CA ALA A 144 -10.33 30.36 -5.85
C ALA A 144 -10.01 31.87 -6.01
N GLU A 145 -8.75 32.23 -6.14
CA GLU A 145 -8.31 33.61 -6.37
C GLU A 145 -8.63 34.12 -7.78
N GLY A 146 -9.19 33.28 -8.64
CA GLY A 146 -9.46 33.60 -10.04
C GLY A 146 -8.23 33.38 -10.92
N GLY A 147 -8.48 33.22 -12.22
CA GLY A 147 -7.43 33.00 -13.20
C GLY A 147 -7.83 31.98 -14.25
N ALA A 148 -6.99 31.81 -15.27
CA ALA A 148 -7.18 30.77 -16.27
C ALA A 148 -6.98 29.37 -15.63
N ALA A 149 -7.78 28.41 -16.06
CA ALA A 149 -7.57 27.01 -15.67
C ALA A 149 -6.14 26.57 -16.03
N LYS A 150 -5.46 25.94 -15.07
CA LYS A 150 -4.13 25.39 -15.29
C LYS A 150 -4.21 23.88 -15.45
N THR A 151 -3.76 23.38 -16.58
CA THR A 151 -3.67 21.93 -16.82
C THR A 151 -2.43 21.37 -16.13
N SER A 152 -2.60 20.32 -15.36
CA SER A 152 -1.51 19.66 -14.62
C SER A 152 -1.86 18.20 -14.36
N ALA A 153 -0.87 17.36 -14.09
CA ALA A 153 -1.10 15.99 -13.66
C ALA A 153 -1.43 15.96 -12.14
N LEU A 154 -2.55 15.37 -11.78
CA LEU A 154 -2.91 15.15 -10.38
C LEU A 154 -2.15 13.93 -9.84
N ILE A 155 -1.15 14.17 -8.97
CA ILE A 155 -0.32 13.09 -8.41
C ILE A 155 -0.80 12.61 -7.03
N GLY A 156 -1.71 13.31 -6.39
CA GLY A 156 -2.30 12.86 -5.14
C GLY A 156 -3.05 13.94 -4.39
N THR A 157 -3.76 13.50 -3.37
CA THR A 157 -4.50 14.38 -2.44
C THR A 157 -4.41 13.88 -1.02
N THR A 158 -4.37 14.80 -0.08
CA THR A 158 -4.62 14.55 1.35
C THR A 158 -5.93 15.25 1.76
N GLY A 159 -6.29 15.17 3.03
CA GLY A 159 -7.47 15.87 3.54
C GLY A 159 -7.39 17.40 3.43
N GLN A 160 -6.19 17.95 3.29
CA GLN A 160 -5.97 19.41 3.25
C GLN A 160 -5.22 19.90 2.01
N PHE A 161 -4.55 19.02 1.27
CA PHE A 161 -3.67 19.44 0.17
C PHE A 161 -3.92 18.62 -1.10
N VAL A 162 -3.69 19.29 -2.23
CA VAL A 162 -3.66 18.70 -3.57
C VAL A 162 -2.24 18.83 -4.11
N PHE A 163 -1.70 17.74 -4.64
CA PHE A 163 -0.38 17.68 -5.25
C PHE A 163 -0.53 17.63 -6.77
N LEU A 164 -0.02 18.64 -7.43
CA LEU A 164 -0.06 18.80 -8.88
C LEU A 164 1.35 18.73 -9.44
N TYR A 165 1.55 17.96 -10.49
CA TYR A 165 2.80 17.89 -11.24
C TYR A 165 2.61 18.59 -12.59
N ASP A 166 3.49 19.52 -12.85
CA ASP A 166 3.56 20.26 -14.10
C ASP A 166 4.67 19.62 -14.94
N SER A 167 4.28 18.94 -16.02
CA SER A 167 5.21 18.20 -16.88
C SER A 167 6.13 19.12 -17.68
N ASP A 168 5.68 20.33 -17.99
CA ASP A 168 6.46 21.28 -18.79
C ASP A 168 7.62 21.90 -17.99
N THR A 169 7.38 22.14 -16.70
CA THR A 169 8.38 22.75 -15.82
C THR A 169 9.07 21.73 -14.90
N GLU A 170 8.64 20.46 -14.94
CA GLU A 170 9.06 19.38 -14.04
C GLU A 170 8.93 19.74 -12.53
N ARG A 171 7.95 20.59 -12.21
CA ARG A 171 7.73 21.08 -10.84
C ARG A 171 6.49 20.49 -10.21
N VAL A 172 6.58 20.30 -8.92
CA VAL A 172 5.44 19.95 -8.08
C VAL A 172 4.91 21.20 -7.41
N ASN A 173 3.60 21.41 -7.53
CA ASN A 173 2.90 22.47 -6.84
C ASN A 173 1.98 21.85 -5.80
N ILE A 174 2.06 22.32 -4.56
CA ILE A 174 1.24 21.86 -3.44
C ILE A 174 0.29 22.99 -3.08
N HIS A 175 -1.00 22.72 -3.21
CA HIS A 175 -2.03 23.69 -2.92
C HIS A 175 -2.94 23.19 -1.81
N PRO A 176 -3.33 24.09 -0.86
CA PRO A 176 -4.42 23.76 0.07
C PRO A 176 -5.73 23.58 -0.71
N ILE A 177 -6.55 22.62 -0.29
CA ILE A 177 -7.84 22.35 -0.95
C ILE A 177 -8.74 23.58 -0.96
N GLU A 178 -8.69 24.40 0.11
CA GLU A 178 -9.45 25.63 0.23
C GLU A 178 -9.10 26.67 -0.86
N GLY A 179 -7.90 26.60 -1.41
CA GLY A 179 -7.44 27.48 -2.50
C GLY A 179 -7.87 27.01 -3.90
N ILE A 180 -8.61 25.90 -4.01
CA ILE A 180 -9.04 25.33 -5.28
C ILE A 180 -10.57 25.49 -5.41
N HIS A 181 -11.00 26.11 -6.51
CA HIS A 181 -12.41 26.27 -6.80
C HIS A 181 -13.00 25.01 -7.45
N SER A 182 -12.32 24.45 -8.43
CA SER A 182 -12.73 23.20 -9.09
C SER A 182 -11.57 22.45 -9.71
N ILE A 183 -11.72 21.13 -9.82
CA ILE A 183 -10.83 20.24 -10.56
C ILE A 183 -11.70 19.49 -11.57
N SER A 184 -11.38 19.62 -12.85
CA SER A 184 -12.06 18.95 -13.94
C SER A 184 -11.14 17.92 -14.58
N PHE A 185 -11.64 16.69 -14.69
CA PHE A 185 -10.90 15.63 -15.40
C PHE A 185 -11.20 15.76 -16.89
N GLN A 186 -10.14 15.70 -17.71
CA GLN A 186 -10.33 15.63 -19.16
C GLN A 186 -10.92 14.24 -19.48
N ALA A 187 -12.08 14.24 -20.17
CA ALA A 187 -12.64 13.00 -20.70
C ALA A 187 -11.79 12.52 -21.88
N ASP A 188 -11.56 11.23 -21.94
CA ASP A 188 -10.88 10.57 -23.08
C ASP A 188 -11.74 10.66 -24.34
#